data_85575dd8dc306de74c58bb03dd29f744
#
_entry.id   85575dd8dc306de74c58bb03dd29f744
#
_cell.length_a   1.000
_cell.length_b   1.000
_cell.length_c   1.000
_cell.angle_alpha   90.00
_cell.angle_beta   90.00
_cell.angle_gamma   90.00
#
_symmetry.space_group_name_H-M   'P 1'
#
loop_
_entity.id
_entity.type
_entity.pdbx_description
1 polymer ?
#
loop_
_entity_poly.entity_id
_entity_poly.type
_entity_poly.pdbx_seq_one_letter_code
_entity_poly.pdbx_strand_id
1 'polypeptide(L)'
;MSGIENSGADAGEGRVKNAILIAGPTASGKSALALELAERTGGVIVNTDSMQGYSVLDILTARPETAELARAPHFLYGHVHPGSAYSTGAWLRDVMKLIDDGALSRRPIFVGGTGLYFRALAEGISEMPDIPQRIRDRWRYELKEHGAVKLHGIL
;
A
#
# COMPACT_ATOMS: atom_id res chain seq x y z
N MET A 1 27.41 22.54 -33.35
CA MET A 1 27.35 21.21 -32.72
C MET A 1 27.10 21.45 -31.23
N SER A 2 25.84 21.52 -30.82
CA SER A 2 25.47 21.71 -29.43
C SER A 2 24.83 20.42 -28.95
N GLY A 3 25.55 19.72 -28.07
CA GLY A 3 25.04 18.52 -27.41
C GLY A 3 23.91 18.88 -26.47
N ILE A 4 22.80 18.23 -26.64
CA ILE A 4 21.67 18.23 -25.72
C ILE A 4 22.04 17.21 -24.62
N GLU A 5 22.53 17.69 -23.49
CA GLU A 5 22.63 16.86 -22.29
C GLU A 5 21.23 16.56 -21.80
N ASN A 6 20.85 15.32 -21.99
CA ASN A 6 19.61 14.75 -21.44
C ASN A 6 19.84 14.47 -19.96
N SER A 7 19.53 15.44 -19.09
CA SER A 7 19.49 15.23 -17.66
C SER A 7 18.30 14.33 -17.32
N GLY A 8 18.48 13.03 -17.46
CA GLY A 8 17.58 12.02 -16.91
C GLY A 8 17.54 12.22 -15.40
N ALA A 9 16.45 12.80 -14.89
CA ALA A 9 16.17 12.84 -13.49
C ALA A 9 16.23 11.40 -12.94
N ASP A 10 17.16 11.18 -12.02
CA ASP A 10 17.36 9.93 -11.31
C ASP A 10 16.11 9.63 -10.45
N ALA A 11 15.15 8.91 -11.04
CA ALA A 11 13.94 8.43 -10.37
C ALA A 11 14.24 7.17 -9.52
N GLY A 12 15.45 7.01 -9.00
CA GLY A 12 15.98 5.76 -8.44
C GLY A 12 16.08 5.66 -6.93
N GLU A 13 15.93 6.73 -6.16
CA GLU A 13 16.26 6.71 -4.72
C GLU A 13 15.17 6.20 -3.78
N GLY A 14 14.03 5.77 -4.25
CA GLY A 14 12.92 5.26 -3.40
C GLY A 14 12.50 3.82 -3.68
N ARG A 15 13.22 3.05 -4.49
CA ARG A 15 12.81 1.70 -4.84
C ARG A 15 13.24 0.68 -3.80
N VAL A 16 12.29 -0.12 -3.33
CA VAL A 16 12.55 -1.29 -2.47
C VAL A 16 13.38 -2.29 -3.25
N LYS A 17 14.61 -2.55 -2.79
CA LYS A 17 15.50 -3.52 -3.43
C LYS A 17 15.34 -4.90 -2.81
N ASN A 18 15.48 -5.97 -3.61
CA ASN A 18 15.44 -7.36 -3.17
C ASN A 18 14.12 -7.77 -2.46
N ALA A 19 13.01 -7.12 -2.78
CA ALA A 19 11.70 -7.45 -2.24
C ALA A 19 11.14 -8.76 -2.84
N ILE A 20 10.41 -9.51 -2.01
CA ILE A 20 9.57 -10.62 -2.45
C ILE A 20 8.12 -10.13 -2.43
N LEU A 21 7.38 -10.36 -3.50
CA LEU A 21 5.96 -10.02 -3.63
C LEU A 21 5.13 -11.31 -3.65
N ILE A 22 4.20 -11.48 -2.69
CA ILE A 22 3.31 -12.63 -2.58
C ILE A 22 1.88 -12.15 -2.70
N ALA A 23 1.33 -12.22 -3.91
CA ALA A 23 -0.04 -11.85 -4.21
C ALA A 23 -0.93 -13.09 -4.34
N GLY A 24 -2.18 -13.00 -3.87
CA GLY A 24 -3.13 -14.09 -4.03
C GLY A 24 -4.44 -13.86 -3.27
N PRO A 25 -5.47 -14.69 -3.55
CA PRO A 25 -6.77 -14.58 -2.89
C PRO A 25 -6.68 -14.95 -1.40
N THR A 26 -7.72 -14.62 -0.65
CA THR A 26 -7.86 -15.03 0.75
C THR A 26 -7.82 -16.55 0.86
N ALA A 27 -7.27 -17.07 1.94
CA ALA A 27 -7.13 -18.51 2.22
C ALA A 27 -6.24 -19.32 1.23
N SER A 28 -5.41 -18.65 0.42
CA SER A 28 -4.49 -19.32 -0.52
C SER A 28 -3.15 -19.78 0.10
N GLY A 29 -2.96 -19.63 1.41
CA GLY A 29 -1.72 -19.99 2.09
C GLY A 29 -0.58 -18.97 2.00
N LYS A 30 -0.81 -17.80 1.40
CA LYS A 30 0.23 -16.77 1.21
C LYS A 30 0.88 -16.28 2.51
N SER A 31 0.12 -16.17 3.61
CA SER A 31 0.67 -15.73 4.90
C SER A 31 1.63 -16.77 5.50
N ALA A 32 1.28 -18.05 5.42
CA ALA A 32 2.16 -19.13 5.86
C ALA A 32 3.46 -19.18 5.03
N LEU A 33 3.34 -19.01 3.71
CA LEU A 33 4.51 -18.94 2.82
C LEU A 33 5.39 -17.72 3.15
N ALA A 34 4.77 -16.54 3.39
CA ALA A 34 5.51 -15.34 3.76
C ALA A 34 6.29 -15.52 5.06
N LEU A 35 5.68 -16.16 6.07
CA LEU A 35 6.30 -16.43 7.35
C LEU A 35 7.48 -17.40 7.22
N GLU A 36 7.31 -18.49 6.47
CA GLU A 36 8.39 -19.44 6.19
C GLU A 36 9.58 -18.77 5.48
N LEU A 37 9.30 -17.95 4.49
CA LEU A 37 10.34 -17.20 3.78
C LEU A 37 11.03 -16.17 4.69
N ALA A 38 10.28 -15.48 5.56
CA ALA A 38 10.85 -14.53 6.51
C ALA A 38 11.81 -15.21 7.47
N GLU A 39 11.44 -16.36 8.01
CA GLU A 39 12.32 -17.16 8.90
C GLU A 39 13.60 -17.63 8.20
N ARG A 40 13.46 -18.16 6.99
CA ARG A 40 14.61 -18.68 6.21
C ARG A 40 15.57 -17.57 5.75
N THR A 41 15.06 -16.39 5.45
CA THR A 41 15.88 -15.31 4.88
C THR A 41 16.25 -14.23 5.90
N GLY A 42 15.74 -14.33 7.13
CA GLY A 42 15.81 -13.26 8.12
C GLY A 42 15.05 -12.00 7.68
N GLY A 43 14.04 -12.15 6.82
CA GLY A 43 13.26 -11.06 6.24
C GLY A 43 12.24 -10.45 7.19
N VAL A 44 11.50 -9.47 6.67
CA VAL A 44 10.41 -8.78 7.36
C VAL A 44 9.15 -8.82 6.51
N ILE A 45 7.99 -8.96 7.14
CA ILE A 45 6.71 -9.08 6.45
C ILE A 45 6.01 -7.72 6.43
N VAL A 46 5.52 -7.31 5.26
CA VAL A 46 4.80 -6.04 5.06
C VAL A 46 3.42 -6.33 4.47
N ASN A 47 2.39 -5.90 5.17
CA ASN A 47 1.01 -6.08 4.73
C ASN A 47 0.72 -5.32 3.43
N THR A 48 0.16 -6.04 2.46
CA THR A 48 -0.29 -5.52 1.17
C THR A 48 -1.78 -5.86 0.93
N ASP A 49 -2.54 -5.90 2.05
CA ASP A 49 -3.99 -6.09 2.05
C ASP A 49 -4.66 -4.89 2.74
N SER A 50 -5.52 -4.19 2.01
CA SER A 50 -6.17 -2.97 2.51
C SER A 50 -7.05 -3.20 3.73
N MET A 51 -7.66 -4.39 3.85
CA MET A 51 -8.55 -4.71 4.97
C MET A 51 -7.76 -5.03 6.24
N GLN A 52 -6.60 -5.67 6.13
CA GLN A 52 -5.74 -6.03 7.26
C GLN A 52 -5.01 -4.83 7.88
N GLY A 53 -5.03 -3.68 7.21
CA GLY A 53 -4.48 -2.43 7.72
C GLY A 53 -5.28 -1.81 8.88
N TYR A 54 -6.59 -2.10 8.97
CA TYR A 54 -7.47 -1.49 9.98
C TYR A 54 -7.42 -2.22 11.33
N SER A 55 -7.39 -1.44 12.43
CA SER A 55 -7.14 -1.95 13.79
C SER A 55 -8.24 -2.80 14.41
N VAL A 56 -9.49 -2.75 13.90
CA VAL A 56 -10.65 -3.44 14.53
C VAL A 56 -11.13 -4.69 13.79
N LEU A 57 -10.45 -5.10 12.72
CA LEU A 57 -10.92 -6.21 11.87
C LEU A 57 -10.07 -7.48 12.02
N ASP A 58 -9.50 -7.74 13.18
CA ASP A 58 -8.55 -8.81 13.42
C ASP A 58 -9.06 -10.19 12.98
N ILE A 59 -10.24 -10.58 13.46
CA ILE A 59 -10.82 -11.91 13.18
C ILE A 59 -11.33 -12.01 11.74
N LEU A 60 -11.99 -10.95 11.24
CA LEU A 60 -12.60 -10.95 9.91
C LEU A 60 -11.57 -10.90 8.78
N THR A 61 -10.37 -10.42 9.05
CA THR A 61 -9.33 -10.21 8.04
C THR A 61 -8.20 -11.22 8.11
N ALA A 62 -8.29 -12.21 8.98
CA ALA A 62 -7.25 -13.23 9.18
C ALA A 62 -5.85 -12.58 9.37
N ARG A 63 -5.75 -11.60 10.28
CA ARG A 63 -4.48 -10.98 10.65
C ARG A 63 -3.57 -11.99 11.34
N PRO A 64 -2.24 -11.78 11.29
CA PRO A 64 -1.31 -12.66 11.98
C PRO A 64 -1.60 -12.78 13.46
N GLU A 65 -1.56 -13.99 13.98
CA GLU A 65 -1.72 -14.29 15.40
C GLU A 65 -0.46 -13.91 16.20
N THR A 66 -0.59 -13.79 17.53
CA THR A 66 0.55 -13.47 18.42
C THR A 66 1.73 -14.42 18.22
N ALA A 67 1.46 -15.69 18.00
CA ALA A 67 2.49 -16.70 17.74
C ALA A 67 3.25 -16.45 16.41
N GLU A 68 2.57 -15.98 15.38
CA GLU A 68 3.17 -15.65 14.09
C GLU A 68 3.97 -14.34 14.16
N LEU A 69 3.44 -13.34 14.89
CA LEU A 69 4.13 -12.07 15.14
C LEU A 69 5.44 -12.25 15.88
N ALA A 70 5.56 -13.27 16.75
CA ALA A 70 6.78 -13.58 17.49
C ALA A 70 7.87 -14.21 16.59
N ARG A 71 7.52 -14.77 15.42
CA ARG A 71 8.43 -15.50 14.53
C ARG A 71 9.16 -14.60 13.54
N ALA A 72 8.54 -13.51 13.10
CA ALA A 72 9.13 -12.53 12.20
C ALA A 72 8.56 -11.12 12.48
N PRO A 73 9.29 -10.04 12.16
CA PRO A 73 8.74 -8.69 12.20
C PRO A 73 7.63 -8.51 11.15
N HIS A 74 6.50 -7.94 11.57
CA HIS A 74 5.35 -7.65 10.72
C HIS A 74 5.03 -6.15 10.75
N PHE A 75 4.80 -5.56 9.59
CA PHE A 75 4.51 -4.14 9.43
C PHE A 75 3.20 -3.90 8.69
N LEU A 76 2.56 -2.76 8.96
CA LEU A 76 1.34 -2.26 8.35
C LEU A 76 0.09 -3.15 8.57
N TYR A 77 0.08 -3.89 9.65
CA TYR A 77 -1.11 -4.59 10.15
C TYR A 77 -1.77 -3.78 11.25
N GLY A 78 -3.09 -3.55 11.16
CA GLY A 78 -3.88 -2.94 12.23
C GLY A 78 -3.44 -1.57 12.72
N HIS A 79 -2.75 -0.79 11.93
CA HIS A 79 -2.22 0.52 12.29
C HIS A 79 -3.16 1.67 11.95
N VAL A 80 -4.22 1.41 11.17
CA VAL A 80 -5.18 2.43 10.70
C VAL A 80 -6.44 2.40 11.57
N HIS A 81 -6.86 3.56 12.08
CA HIS A 81 -8.12 3.68 12.77
C HIS A 81 -9.30 3.52 11.79
N PRO A 82 -10.37 2.77 12.11
CA PRO A 82 -11.47 2.49 11.19
C PRO A 82 -12.22 3.71 10.66
N GLY A 83 -12.25 4.78 11.43
CA GLY A 83 -12.83 6.06 11.01
C GLY A 83 -11.95 6.89 10.07
N SER A 84 -10.74 6.43 9.78
CA SER A 84 -9.81 7.15 8.92
C SER A 84 -9.90 6.66 7.48
N ALA A 85 -9.89 7.61 6.53
CA ALA A 85 -9.72 7.27 5.12
C ALA A 85 -8.27 6.85 4.88
N TYR A 86 -8.07 5.63 4.39
CA TYR A 86 -6.75 5.10 4.06
C TYR A 86 -6.67 4.71 2.60
N SER A 87 -5.88 5.46 1.85
CA SER A 87 -5.75 5.29 0.39
C SER A 87 -4.48 4.53 0.03
N THR A 88 -4.40 4.06 -1.22
CA THR A 88 -3.16 3.47 -1.77
C THR A 88 -1.96 4.41 -1.64
N GLY A 89 -2.17 5.72 -1.83
CA GLY A 89 -1.11 6.71 -1.63
C GLY A 89 -0.67 6.83 -0.18
N ALA A 90 -1.61 6.72 0.79
CA ALA A 90 -1.26 6.70 2.20
C ALA A 90 -0.43 5.45 2.55
N TRP A 91 -0.86 4.27 2.07
CA TRP A 91 -0.12 3.03 2.25
C TRP A 91 1.29 3.10 1.66
N LEU A 92 1.45 3.65 0.46
CA LEU A 92 2.76 3.79 -0.16
C LEU A 92 3.68 4.74 0.63
N ARG A 93 3.14 5.86 1.17
CA ARG A 93 3.90 6.75 2.06
C ARG A 93 4.36 6.04 3.33
N ASP A 94 3.50 5.19 3.92
CA ASP A 94 3.88 4.40 5.10
C ASP A 94 4.98 3.38 4.77
N VAL A 95 4.95 2.75 3.60
CA VAL A 95 6.04 1.90 3.11
C VAL A 95 7.34 2.70 2.95
N MET A 96 7.28 3.88 2.32
CA MET A 96 8.46 4.74 2.16
C MET A 96 9.04 5.15 3.50
N LYS A 97 8.19 5.50 4.46
CA LYS A 97 8.64 5.79 5.83
C LYS A 97 9.36 4.60 6.47
N LEU A 98 8.86 3.37 6.30
CA LEU A 98 9.55 2.18 6.81
C LEU A 98 10.92 1.97 6.16
N ILE A 99 11.09 2.38 4.90
CA ILE A 99 12.40 2.36 4.21
C ILE A 99 13.33 3.40 4.83
N ASP A 100 12.87 4.63 4.97
CA ASP A 100 13.64 5.75 5.51
C ASP A 100 14.06 5.51 6.97
N ASP A 101 13.17 4.90 7.77
CA ASP A 101 13.44 4.50 9.16
C ASP A 101 14.38 3.27 9.27
N GLY A 102 14.76 2.66 8.15
CA GLY A 102 15.61 1.47 8.11
C GLY A 102 14.91 0.17 8.52
N ALA A 103 13.60 0.19 8.77
CA ALA A 103 12.83 -0.99 9.16
C ALA A 103 12.83 -2.08 8.07
N LEU A 104 12.98 -1.69 6.81
CA LEU A 104 13.09 -2.58 5.65
C LEU A 104 14.54 -2.81 5.18
N SER A 105 15.53 -2.62 6.04
CA SER A 105 16.95 -2.93 5.76
C SER A 105 17.20 -4.44 5.54
N ARG A 106 16.35 -5.28 6.14
CA ARG A 106 16.29 -6.72 5.87
C ARG A 106 15.41 -6.95 4.64
N ARG A 107 15.45 -8.17 4.07
CA ARG A 107 14.65 -8.51 2.88
C ARG A 107 13.14 -8.32 3.14
N PRO A 108 12.47 -7.36 2.51
CA PRO A 108 11.04 -7.16 2.70
C PRO A 108 10.23 -8.17 1.87
N ILE A 109 9.19 -8.72 2.49
CA ILE A 109 8.25 -9.66 1.90
C ILE A 109 6.88 -9.00 1.97
N PHE A 110 6.42 -8.50 0.84
CA PHE A 110 5.10 -7.88 0.69
C PHE A 110 4.06 -8.95 0.43
N VAL A 111 3.09 -9.10 1.33
CA VAL A 111 2.08 -10.17 1.23
C VAL A 111 0.67 -9.61 1.37
N GLY A 112 -0.22 -9.98 0.45
CA GLY A 112 -1.60 -9.52 0.50
C GLY A 112 -2.44 -9.84 -0.73
N GLY A 113 -3.64 -9.26 -0.76
CA GLY A 113 -4.62 -9.44 -1.83
C GLY A 113 -4.91 -8.17 -2.64
N THR A 114 -4.41 -7.00 -2.24
CA THR A 114 -4.76 -5.73 -2.88
C THR A 114 -3.83 -5.44 -4.08
N GLY A 115 -4.28 -5.80 -5.29
CA GLY A 115 -3.49 -5.64 -6.52
C GLY A 115 -3.02 -4.20 -6.76
N LEU A 116 -3.84 -3.19 -6.40
CA LEU A 116 -3.46 -1.78 -6.54
C LEU A 116 -2.25 -1.39 -5.66
N TYR A 117 -2.08 -2.02 -4.48
CA TYR A 117 -0.91 -1.80 -3.64
C TYR A 117 0.36 -2.37 -4.28
N PHE A 118 0.29 -3.59 -4.84
CA PHE A 118 1.41 -4.18 -5.57
C PHE A 118 1.79 -3.35 -6.80
N ARG A 119 0.79 -2.85 -7.52
CA ARG A 119 1.02 -1.98 -8.68
C ARG A 119 1.69 -0.66 -8.26
N ALA A 120 1.17 -0.03 -7.20
CA ALA A 120 1.76 1.21 -6.67
C ALA A 120 3.22 1.02 -6.22
N LEU A 121 3.53 -0.15 -5.64
CA LEU A 121 4.90 -0.48 -5.23
C LEU A 121 5.85 -0.67 -6.41
N ALA A 122 5.38 -1.34 -7.47
CA ALA A 122 6.20 -1.70 -8.63
C ALA A 122 6.36 -0.55 -9.64
N GLU A 123 5.28 0.18 -9.90
CA GLU A 123 5.19 1.20 -10.95
C GLU A 123 5.18 2.63 -10.40
N GLY A 124 4.91 2.78 -9.09
CA GLY A 124 4.55 4.06 -8.49
C GLY A 124 3.09 4.43 -8.74
N ILE A 125 2.71 5.57 -8.21
CA ILE A 125 1.41 6.22 -8.49
C ILE A 125 1.66 7.67 -8.84
N SER A 126 0.86 8.21 -9.75
CA SER A 126 0.89 9.64 -10.04
C SER A 126 0.57 10.43 -8.78
N GLU A 127 1.34 11.46 -8.49
CA GLU A 127 1.00 12.41 -7.45
C GLU A 127 -0.31 13.09 -7.80
N MET A 128 -1.33 12.82 -7.00
CA MET A 128 -2.59 13.56 -7.07
C MET A 128 -2.58 14.63 -5.99
N PRO A 129 -2.84 15.89 -6.33
CA PRO A 129 -2.97 16.94 -5.32
C PRO A 129 -4.12 16.61 -4.36
N ASP A 130 -3.95 16.97 -3.10
CA ASP A 130 -5.02 16.84 -2.12
C ASP A 130 -6.22 17.69 -2.54
N ILE A 131 -7.33 17.02 -2.83
CA ILE A 131 -8.58 17.67 -3.18
C ILE A 131 -9.26 18.13 -1.88
N PRO A 132 -9.40 19.43 -1.65
CA PRO A 132 -10.08 19.95 -0.45
C PRO A 132 -11.48 19.35 -0.29
N GLN A 133 -11.85 19.04 0.97
CA GLN A 133 -13.12 18.39 1.28
C GLN A 133 -14.33 19.13 0.69
N ARG A 134 -14.31 20.47 0.72
CA ARG A 134 -15.35 21.31 0.12
C ARG A 134 -15.64 21.02 -1.37
N ILE A 135 -14.58 20.66 -2.14
CA ILE A 135 -14.73 20.33 -3.56
C ILE A 135 -15.38 18.96 -3.70
N ARG A 136 -14.98 17.98 -2.88
CA ARG A 136 -15.59 16.65 -2.85
C ARG A 136 -17.06 16.73 -2.47
N ASP A 137 -17.42 17.54 -1.46
CA ASP A 137 -18.79 17.70 -0.99
C ASP A 137 -19.66 18.41 -2.03
N ARG A 138 -19.10 19.42 -2.70
CA ARG A 138 -19.78 20.08 -3.82
C ARG A 138 -20.14 19.07 -4.92
N TRP A 139 -19.18 18.27 -5.39
CA TRP A 139 -19.43 17.30 -6.46
C TRP A 139 -20.36 16.17 -6.04
N ARG A 140 -20.33 15.75 -4.77
CA ARG A 140 -21.31 14.80 -4.23
C ARG A 140 -22.73 15.38 -4.20
N TYR A 141 -22.87 16.64 -3.83
CA TYR A 141 -24.14 17.36 -3.88
C TYR A 141 -24.67 17.46 -5.31
N GLU A 142 -23.83 17.92 -6.24
CA GLU A 142 -24.20 18.04 -7.67
C GLU A 142 -24.62 16.66 -8.26
N LEU A 143 -23.93 15.58 -7.87
CA LEU A 143 -24.28 14.23 -8.29
C LEU A 143 -25.66 13.82 -7.79
N LYS A 144 -25.97 14.15 -6.55
CA LYS A 144 -27.26 13.84 -5.92
C LYS A 144 -28.41 14.63 -6.56
N GLU A 145 -28.21 15.92 -6.83
CA GLU A 145 -29.23 16.80 -7.38
C GLU A 145 -29.47 16.58 -8.90
N HIS A 146 -28.43 16.28 -9.64
CA HIS A 146 -28.47 16.32 -11.10
C HIS A 146 -28.23 14.97 -11.78
N GLY A 147 -27.79 13.98 -11.04
CA GLY A 147 -27.48 12.65 -11.55
C GLY A 147 -26.20 12.55 -12.38
N ALA A 148 -25.73 11.33 -12.59
CA ALA A 148 -24.45 11.04 -13.23
C ALA A 148 -24.38 11.47 -14.70
N VAL A 149 -25.48 11.36 -15.45
CA VAL A 149 -25.53 11.68 -16.88
C VAL A 149 -25.27 13.17 -17.11
N LYS A 150 -25.92 14.04 -16.32
CA LYS A 150 -25.73 15.49 -16.43
C LYS A 150 -24.31 15.91 -16.03
N LEU A 151 -23.77 15.32 -14.97
CA LEU A 151 -22.40 15.61 -14.55
C LEU A 151 -21.37 15.15 -15.58
N HIS A 152 -21.56 14.01 -16.21
CA HIS A 152 -20.67 13.53 -17.26
C HIS A 152 -20.65 14.46 -18.47
N GLY A 153 -21.74 15.14 -18.77
CA GLY A 153 -21.81 16.13 -19.85
C GLY A 153 -21.14 17.48 -19.53
N ILE A 154 -20.75 17.71 -18.27
CA ILE A 154 -20.06 18.92 -17.83
C ILE A 154 -18.52 18.72 -17.79
N LEU A 155 -18.08 17.46 -17.66
CA LEU A 155 -16.67 17.06 -17.64
C LEU A 155 -16.12 16.84 -19.05
#